data_a5e88589d810c29bb9c38666ec29b51d
#
_entry.id   a5e88589d810c29bb9c38666ec29b51d
#
_cell.length_a   1.000
_cell.length_b   1.000
_cell.length_c   1.000
_cell.angle_alpha   90.00
_cell.angle_beta   90.00
_cell.angle_gamma   90.00
#
_symmetry.space_group_name_H-M   'P 1'
#
loop_
_entity.id
_entity.type
_entity.pdbx_description
1 polymer ?
#
loop_
_entity_poly.entity_id
_entity_poly.type
_entity_poly.pdbx_seq_one_letter_code
_entity_poly.pdbx_strand_id
1 'polypeptide(L)'
;MRWMLRCTISISLLAASPAMAQEEPGALCRAAIRAEEAAAGIPPGLLQAIGRVESGRRDPATGRIAPWPWTINAEGRGHFFQTREEAIAAVRQLQAGGMRSIDVGCMQVNLAAHPNAFPSLEAAFDPVTNARYAARFLSELQATRRDWARSAGNYHSNTP
;
A
#
# COMPACT_ATOMS: atom_id res chain seq x y z
N MET A 1 41.73 64.76 -11.57
CA MET A 1 41.21 63.69 -12.40
C MET A 1 40.81 62.53 -11.46
N ARG A 2 39.52 62.42 -11.06
CA ARG A 2 39.01 61.47 -10.06
C ARG A 2 38.33 60.29 -10.80
N TRP A 3 38.89 59.12 -10.78
CA TRP A 3 38.31 57.93 -11.32
C TRP A 3 37.33 57.33 -10.27
N MET A 4 36.05 57.33 -10.61
CA MET A 4 35.03 56.60 -9.85
C MET A 4 34.98 55.14 -10.30
N LEU A 5 35.41 54.25 -9.43
CA LEU A 5 35.23 52.81 -9.59
C LEU A 5 33.74 52.47 -9.33
N ARG A 6 33.02 52.06 -10.36
CA ARG A 6 31.64 51.50 -10.23
C ARG A 6 31.75 50.01 -9.89
N CYS A 7 31.44 49.68 -8.65
CA CYS A 7 31.36 48.30 -8.20
C CYS A 7 29.95 47.78 -8.60
N THR A 8 29.85 46.91 -9.59
CA THR A 8 28.61 46.22 -9.96
C THR A 8 28.47 45.00 -9.10
N ILE A 9 27.49 44.99 -8.19
CA ILE A 9 27.12 43.83 -7.39
C ILE A 9 26.21 42.98 -8.22
N SER A 10 26.70 41.83 -8.70
CA SER A 10 25.87 40.80 -9.35
C SER A 10 25.14 39.98 -8.27
N ILE A 11 23.82 40.13 -8.18
CA ILE A 11 23.00 39.31 -7.32
C ILE A 11 22.63 38.03 -8.10
N SER A 12 23.28 36.92 -7.74
CA SER A 12 22.89 35.61 -8.27
C SER A 12 21.64 35.12 -7.56
N LEU A 13 20.50 35.10 -8.25
CA LEU A 13 19.30 34.42 -7.78
C LEU A 13 19.53 32.92 -7.83
N LEU A 14 19.73 32.27 -6.68
CA LEU A 14 19.61 30.83 -6.59
C LEU A 14 18.11 30.47 -6.68
N ALA A 15 17.71 29.89 -7.82
CA ALA A 15 16.41 29.26 -7.96
C ALA A 15 16.40 27.98 -7.12
N ALA A 16 15.68 28.00 -5.98
CA ALA A 16 15.41 26.81 -5.21
C ALA A 16 14.41 25.94 -6.01
N SER A 17 14.87 24.80 -6.52
CA SER A 17 14.00 23.79 -7.09
C SER A 17 13.02 23.31 -6.01
N PRO A 18 11.70 23.25 -6.26
CA PRO A 18 10.78 22.65 -5.30
C PRO A 18 11.15 21.18 -5.11
N ALA A 19 11.50 20.78 -3.90
CA ALA A 19 11.62 19.38 -3.55
C ALA A 19 10.25 18.75 -3.78
N MET A 20 10.15 17.80 -4.71
CA MET A 20 8.95 17.01 -4.91
C MET A 20 8.69 16.28 -3.59
N ALA A 21 7.62 16.66 -2.90
CA ALA A 21 7.21 15.97 -1.68
C ALA A 21 6.91 14.52 -2.05
N GLN A 22 7.69 13.61 -1.50
CA GLN A 22 7.49 12.17 -1.73
C GLN A 22 6.13 11.80 -1.13
N GLU A 23 5.22 11.26 -1.95
CA GLU A 23 3.89 10.86 -1.46
C GLU A 23 4.05 9.90 -0.28
N GLU A 24 3.33 10.17 0.79
CA GLU A 24 3.33 9.33 1.98
C GLU A 24 2.80 7.93 1.60
N PRO A 25 3.52 6.85 1.92
CA PRO A 25 3.19 5.50 1.45
C PRO A 25 1.76 5.05 1.76
N GLY A 26 1.22 5.42 2.92
CA GLY A 26 -0.19 5.15 3.26
C GLY A 26 -1.19 5.91 2.37
N ALA A 27 -0.79 7.04 1.76
CA ALA A 27 -1.63 7.74 0.79
C ALA A 27 -1.80 6.92 -0.50
N LEU A 28 -0.77 6.20 -0.92
CA LEU A 28 -0.83 5.30 -2.08
C LEU A 28 -1.88 4.21 -1.89
N CYS A 29 -1.88 3.53 -0.73
CA CYS A 29 -2.91 2.54 -0.41
C CYS A 29 -4.31 3.17 -0.38
N ARG A 30 -4.48 4.30 0.32
CA ARG A 30 -5.79 4.95 0.42
C ARG A 30 -6.35 5.36 -0.94
N ALA A 31 -5.51 5.88 -1.83
CA ALA A 31 -5.92 6.27 -3.18
C ALA A 31 -6.32 5.05 -4.01
N ALA A 32 -5.49 4.01 -4.02
CA ALA A 32 -5.73 2.77 -4.75
C ALA A 32 -7.01 2.06 -4.26
N ILE A 33 -7.15 1.86 -2.95
CA ILE A 33 -8.32 1.21 -2.35
C ILE A 33 -9.60 1.96 -2.69
N ARG A 34 -9.60 3.31 -2.59
CA ARG A 34 -10.77 4.12 -2.92
C ARG A 34 -11.16 4.00 -4.39
N ALA A 35 -10.18 4.00 -5.29
CA ALA A 35 -10.42 3.89 -6.73
C ALA A 35 -11.02 2.52 -7.08
N GLU A 36 -10.45 1.44 -6.55
CA GLU A 36 -10.91 0.08 -6.84
C GLU A 36 -12.25 -0.24 -6.13
N GLU A 37 -12.51 0.32 -4.95
CA GLU A 37 -13.81 0.25 -4.26
C GLU A 37 -14.92 0.84 -5.14
N ALA A 38 -14.68 2.03 -5.68
CA ALA A 38 -15.64 2.71 -6.55
C ALA A 38 -15.82 1.96 -7.89
N ALA A 39 -14.74 1.50 -8.50
CA ALA A 39 -14.78 0.77 -9.78
C ALA A 39 -15.53 -0.56 -9.67
N ALA A 40 -15.44 -1.24 -8.52
CA ALA A 40 -16.11 -2.51 -8.27
C ALA A 40 -17.55 -2.37 -7.72
N GLY A 41 -18.05 -1.15 -7.51
CA GLY A 41 -19.37 -0.91 -6.93
C GLY A 41 -19.51 -1.38 -5.49
N ILE A 42 -18.42 -1.50 -4.76
CA ILE A 42 -18.39 -1.85 -3.33
C ILE A 42 -18.93 -0.64 -2.53
N PRO A 43 -19.71 -0.87 -1.46
CA PRO A 43 -20.21 0.23 -0.63
C PRO A 43 -19.09 1.16 -0.16
N PRO A 44 -19.27 2.49 -0.28
CA PRO A 44 -18.24 3.45 0.06
C PRO A 44 -17.69 3.26 1.48
N GLY A 45 -16.38 3.17 1.61
CA GLY A 45 -15.68 3.02 2.88
C GLY A 45 -15.48 1.58 3.35
N LEU A 46 -16.13 0.58 2.75
CA LEU A 46 -16.03 -0.81 3.18
C LEU A 46 -14.64 -1.40 2.91
N LEU A 47 -14.15 -1.29 1.67
CA LEU A 47 -12.81 -1.78 1.31
C LEU A 47 -11.72 -0.99 2.03
N GLN A 48 -11.95 0.32 2.24
CA GLN A 48 -11.06 1.17 3.03
C GLN A 48 -10.98 0.72 4.50
N ALA A 49 -12.13 0.31 5.09
CA ALA A 49 -12.18 -0.21 6.46
C ALA A 49 -11.39 -1.53 6.56
N ILE A 50 -11.58 -2.44 5.61
CA ILE A 50 -10.81 -3.69 5.52
C ILE A 50 -9.31 -3.39 5.45
N GLY A 51 -8.86 -2.56 4.52
CA GLY A 51 -7.44 -2.24 4.38
C GLY A 51 -6.82 -1.63 5.64
N ARG A 52 -7.59 -0.84 6.41
CA ARG A 52 -7.13 -0.31 7.71
C ARG A 52 -6.96 -1.38 8.78
N VAL A 53 -7.78 -2.43 8.75
CA VAL A 53 -7.65 -3.58 9.65
C VAL A 53 -6.46 -4.44 9.24
N GLU A 54 -6.33 -4.71 7.93
CA GLU A 54 -5.36 -5.65 7.38
C GLU A 54 -3.90 -5.16 7.50
N SER A 55 -3.63 -3.93 7.06
CA SER A 55 -2.27 -3.40 6.99
C SER A 55 -2.09 -2.05 7.70
N GLY A 56 -3.00 -1.71 8.61
CA GLY A 56 -3.00 -0.42 9.27
C GLY A 56 -1.76 -0.15 10.09
N ARG A 57 -1.00 0.89 9.72
CA ARG A 57 0.13 1.43 10.46
C ARG A 57 -0.19 2.82 10.98
N ARG A 58 0.23 3.12 12.20
CA ARG A 58 0.14 4.49 12.74
C ARG A 58 1.18 5.37 12.05
N ASP A 59 0.71 6.40 11.38
CA ASP A 59 1.56 7.47 10.84
C ASP A 59 2.16 8.28 11.99
N PRO A 60 3.48 8.35 12.12
CA PRO A 60 4.12 9.07 13.22
C PRO A 60 3.91 10.58 13.17
N ALA A 61 3.70 11.17 11.99
CA ALA A 61 3.51 12.60 11.82
C ALA A 61 2.09 13.05 12.17
N THR A 62 1.07 12.25 11.83
CA THR A 62 -0.34 12.61 12.00
C THR A 62 -1.05 11.83 13.09
N GLY A 63 -0.46 10.75 13.61
CA GLY A 63 -1.07 9.81 14.56
C GLY A 63 -2.21 8.96 13.97
N ARG A 64 -2.56 9.14 12.72
CA ARG A 64 -3.67 8.43 12.05
C ARG A 64 -3.23 7.03 11.63
N ILE A 65 -4.17 6.07 11.68
CA ILE A 65 -3.94 4.72 11.16
C ILE A 65 -4.32 4.70 9.68
N ALA A 66 -3.39 4.27 8.84
CA ALA A 66 -3.57 4.12 7.40
C ALA A 66 -3.00 2.78 6.93
N PRO A 67 -3.62 2.13 5.90
CA PRO A 67 -3.03 0.97 5.25
C PRO A 67 -1.61 1.28 4.79
N TRP A 68 -0.69 0.32 4.93
CA TRP A 68 0.71 0.49 4.54
C TRP A 68 1.06 -0.47 3.40
N PRO A 69 1.62 0.02 2.27
CA PRO A 69 1.77 -0.80 1.08
C PRO A 69 2.86 -1.88 1.21
N TRP A 70 3.87 -1.62 2.00
CA TRP A 70 5.01 -2.53 2.18
C TRP A 70 4.92 -3.24 3.53
N THR A 71 3.77 -3.92 3.71
CA THR A 71 3.45 -4.72 4.90
C THR A 71 3.42 -6.18 4.52
N ILE A 72 3.99 -7.02 5.36
CA ILE A 72 3.80 -8.46 5.31
C ILE A 72 3.31 -8.96 6.66
N ASN A 73 2.52 -10.05 6.63
CA ASN A 73 2.26 -10.85 7.82
C ASN A 73 2.77 -12.27 7.55
N ALA A 74 3.58 -12.77 8.45
CA ALA A 74 4.13 -14.10 8.40
C ALA A 74 4.04 -14.72 9.80
N GLU A 75 3.45 -15.90 9.92
CA GLU A 75 3.24 -16.59 11.21
C GLU A 75 2.50 -15.71 12.27
N GLY A 76 1.53 -14.92 11.82
CA GLY A 76 0.76 -14.04 12.71
C GLY A 76 1.52 -12.80 13.18
N ARG A 77 2.70 -12.51 12.61
CA ARG A 77 3.52 -11.34 12.93
C ARG A 77 3.56 -10.37 11.75
N GLY A 78 3.05 -9.15 11.96
CA GLY A 78 3.10 -8.07 10.97
C GLY A 78 4.45 -7.37 10.96
N HIS A 79 4.99 -7.14 9.77
CA HIS A 79 6.22 -6.39 9.54
C HIS A 79 5.98 -5.27 8.54
N PHE A 80 6.46 -4.06 8.87
CA PHE A 80 6.31 -2.86 8.05
C PHE A 80 7.68 -2.41 7.55
N PHE A 81 7.84 -2.31 6.26
CA PHE A 81 9.08 -1.87 5.60
C PHE A 81 8.96 -0.42 5.14
N GLN A 82 10.10 0.22 4.89
CA GLN A 82 10.13 1.59 4.40
C GLN A 82 10.03 1.66 2.88
N THR A 83 10.47 0.60 2.19
CA THR A 83 10.47 0.52 0.74
C THR A 83 9.85 -0.79 0.24
N ARG A 84 9.40 -0.78 -1.01
CA ARG A 84 8.90 -1.96 -1.69
C ARG A 84 9.98 -3.04 -1.83
N GLU A 85 11.18 -2.62 -2.13
CA GLU A 85 12.35 -3.49 -2.32
C GLU A 85 12.71 -4.26 -1.06
N GLU A 86 12.65 -3.61 0.11
CA GLU A 86 12.85 -4.27 1.41
C GLU A 86 11.76 -5.33 1.67
N ALA A 87 10.49 -5.00 1.41
CA ALA A 87 9.40 -5.94 1.58
C ALA A 87 9.53 -7.17 0.66
N ILE A 88 9.88 -6.94 -0.61
CA ILE A 88 10.13 -8.02 -1.58
C ILE A 88 11.30 -8.90 -1.13
N ALA A 89 12.40 -8.31 -0.69
CA ALA A 89 13.56 -9.06 -0.20
C ALA A 89 13.21 -9.94 1.01
N ALA A 90 12.42 -9.41 1.94
CA ALA A 90 11.95 -10.17 3.10
C ALA A 90 11.06 -11.34 2.70
N VAL A 91 10.11 -11.16 1.77
CA VAL A 91 9.28 -12.27 1.26
C VAL A 91 10.13 -13.34 0.59
N ARG A 92 11.09 -12.96 -0.26
CA ARG A 92 12.00 -13.92 -0.91
C ARG A 92 12.80 -14.72 0.09
N GLN A 93 13.30 -14.09 1.15
CA GLN A 93 14.04 -14.76 2.22
C GLN A 93 13.15 -15.76 2.97
N LEU A 94 11.92 -15.40 3.33
CA LEU A 94 10.96 -16.27 3.97
C LEU A 94 10.60 -17.47 3.08
N GLN A 95 10.38 -17.24 1.79
CA GLN A 95 10.08 -18.29 0.82
C GLN A 95 11.26 -19.24 0.62
N ALA A 96 12.50 -18.74 0.61
CA ALA A 96 13.71 -19.56 0.57
C ALA A 96 13.86 -20.45 1.82
N GLY A 97 13.38 -19.98 2.98
CA GLY A 97 13.25 -20.74 4.22
C GLY A 97 12.08 -21.73 4.26
N GLY A 98 11.31 -21.84 3.16
CA GLY A 98 10.19 -22.79 3.06
C GLY A 98 8.82 -22.23 3.45
N MET A 99 8.75 -20.97 3.90
CA MET A 99 7.47 -20.34 4.26
C MET A 99 6.64 -20.07 3.00
N ARG A 100 5.35 -20.42 3.04
CA ARG A 100 4.43 -20.23 1.93
C ARG A 100 3.29 -19.26 2.27
N SER A 101 2.74 -19.35 3.48
CA SER A 101 1.64 -18.49 3.93
C SER A 101 2.20 -17.15 4.39
N ILE A 102 2.14 -16.19 3.48
CA ILE A 102 2.61 -14.82 3.69
C ILE A 102 1.55 -13.89 3.12
N ASP A 103 1.02 -13.00 3.95
CA ASP A 103 0.11 -11.93 3.52
C ASP A 103 0.91 -10.71 3.10
N VAL A 104 0.51 -10.04 2.02
CA VAL A 104 1.29 -8.96 1.43
C VAL A 104 0.46 -7.75 1.01
N GLY A 105 1.05 -6.57 1.18
CA GLY A 105 0.56 -5.32 0.63
C GLY A 105 -0.57 -4.65 1.40
N CYS A 106 -1.19 -3.64 0.78
CA CYS A 106 -2.26 -2.81 1.36
C CYS A 106 -3.43 -3.62 1.92
N MET A 107 -3.77 -4.73 1.27
CA MET A 107 -4.94 -5.55 1.54
C MET A 107 -4.59 -6.93 2.07
N GLN A 108 -3.32 -7.19 2.42
CA GLN A 108 -2.82 -8.43 3.02
C GLN A 108 -3.32 -9.69 2.29
N VAL A 109 -3.08 -9.73 0.99
CA VAL A 109 -3.45 -10.90 0.17
C VAL A 109 -2.46 -12.03 0.45
N ASN A 110 -2.98 -13.20 0.84
CA ASN A 110 -2.17 -14.37 1.17
C ASN A 110 -1.65 -15.06 -0.10
N LEU A 111 -0.33 -15.18 -0.23
CA LEU A 111 0.32 -15.74 -1.43
C LEU A 111 0.11 -17.25 -1.60
N ALA A 112 -0.12 -17.99 -0.52
CA ALA A 112 -0.40 -19.43 -0.60
C ALA A 112 -1.85 -19.71 -0.94
N ALA A 113 -2.78 -18.98 -0.33
CA ALA A 113 -4.21 -19.11 -0.59
C ALA A 113 -4.60 -18.61 -1.99
N HIS A 114 -3.86 -17.63 -2.50
CA HIS A 114 -4.11 -16.96 -3.78
C HIS A 114 -2.88 -17.02 -4.71
N PRO A 115 -2.42 -18.22 -5.12
CA PRO A 115 -1.15 -18.38 -5.83
C PRO A 115 -1.12 -17.69 -7.20
N ASN A 116 -2.28 -17.41 -7.78
CA ASN A 116 -2.44 -16.76 -9.08
C ASN A 116 -2.91 -15.30 -8.96
N ALA A 117 -2.88 -14.70 -7.76
CA ALA A 117 -3.33 -13.34 -7.54
C ALA A 117 -2.47 -12.32 -8.31
N PHE A 118 -1.17 -12.56 -8.35
CA PHE A 118 -0.18 -11.65 -8.88
C PHE A 118 0.84 -12.37 -9.79
N PRO A 119 1.28 -11.72 -10.88
CA PRO A 119 2.30 -12.27 -11.76
C PRO A 119 3.71 -12.24 -11.14
N SER A 120 3.94 -11.39 -10.13
CA SER A 120 5.23 -11.24 -9.43
C SER A 120 5.05 -10.59 -8.06
N LEU A 121 6.10 -10.61 -7.22
CA LEU A 121 6.09 -9.90 -5.94
C LEU A 121 6.05 -8.38 -6.15
N GLU A 122 6.66 -7.86 -7.20
CA GLU A 122 6.59 -6.46 -7.57
C GLU A 122 5.14 -6.01 -7.81
N ALA A 123 4.36 -6.84 -8.48
CA ALA A 123 2.93 -6.60 -8.69
C ALA A 123 2.12 -6.77 -7.40
N ALA A 124 2.49 -7.71 -6.54
CA ALA A 124 1.82 -7.93 -5.25
C ALA A 124 1.97 -6.73 -4.30
N PHE A 125 3.11 -6.02 -4.35
CA PHE A 125 3.37 -4.82 -3.56
C PHE A 125 3.05 -3.50 -4.29
N ASP A 126 2.52 -3.56 -5.52
CA ASP A 126 1.95 -2.39 -6.18
C ASP A 126 0.56 -2.09 -5.56
N PRO A 127 0.35 -0.88 -5.01
CA PRO A 127 -0.90 -0.57 -4.30
C PRO A 127 -2.16 -0.74 -5.13
N VAL A 128 -2.10 -0.38 -6.42
CA VAL A 128 -3.27 -0.47 -7.32
C VAL A 128 -3.58 -1.92 -7.64
N THR A 129 -2.57 -2.71 -7.99
CA THR A 129 -2.71 -4.14 -8.32
C THR A 129 -3.20 -4.93 -7.11
N ASN A 130 -2.66 -4.64 -5.92
CA ASN A 130 -3.04 -5.27 -4.67
C ASN A 130 -4.51 -4.95 -4.29
N ALA A 131 -4.89 -3.67 -4.35
CA ALA A 131 -6.26 -3.24 -4.05
C ALA A 131 -7.28 -3.78 -5.07
N ARG A 132 -6.91 -3.83 -6.35
CA ARG A 132 -7.76 -4.39 -7.43
C ARG A 132 -8.06 -5.86 -7.21
N TYR A 133 -7.04 -6.64 -6.86
CA TYR A 133 -7.25 -8.04 -6.52
C TYR A 133 -8.22 -8.19 -5.34
N ALA A 134 -8.01 -7.43 -4.27
CA ALA A 134 -8.85 -7.46 -3.09
C ALA A 134 -10.30 -7.06 -3.37
N ALA A 135 -10.52 -6.02 -4.19
CA ALA A 135 -11.85 -5.60 -4.60
C ALA A 135 -12.58 -6.70 -5.38
N ARG A 136 -11.89 -7.37 -6.32
CA ARG A 136 -12.43 -8.50 -7.05
C ARG A 136 -12.79 -9.65 -6.11
N PHE A 137 -11.88 -10.05 -5.22
CA PHE A 137 -12.11 -11.13 -4.27
C PHE A 137 -13.30 -10.84 -3.33
N LEU A 138 -13.39 -9.63 -2.80
CA LEU A 138 -14.54 -9.22 -1.99
C LEU A 138 -15.85 -9.25 -2.77
N SER A 139 -15.84 -8.88 -4.05
CA SER A 139 -17.02 -8.95 -4.93
C SER A 139 -17.43 -10.39 -5.22
N GLU A 140 -16.49 -11.32 -5.39
CA GLU A 140 -16.75 -12.77 -5.52
C GLU A 140 -17.40 -13.34 -4.25
N LEU A 141 -16.91 -12.95 -3.07
CA LEU A 141 -17.53 -13.28 -1.79
C LEU A 141 -18.95 -12.72 -1.70
N GLN A 142 -19.18 -11.48 -2.13
CA GLN A 142 -20.50 -10.86 -2.15
C GLN A 142 -21.47 -11.56 -3.10
N ALA A 143 -21.02 -12.00 -4.27
CA ALA A 143 -21.86 -12.74 -5.21
C ALA A 143 -22.40 -14.03 -4.60
N THR A 144 -21.61 -14.68 -3.73
CA THR A 144 -21.98 -15.92 -3.04
C THR A 144 -22.79 -15.64 -1.77
N ARG A 145 -22.38 -14.69 -0.94
CA ARG A 145 -22.96 -14.44 0.39
C ARG A 145 -24.17 -13.52 0.36
N ARG A 146 -24.25 -12.63 -0.66
CA ARG A 146 -25.32 -11.62 -0.84
C ARG A 146 -25.47 -10.68 0.37
N ASP A 147 -24.39 -10.52 1.15
CA ASP A 147 -24.33 -9.71 2.35
C ASP A 147 -22.91 -9.14 2.50
N TRP A 148 -22.76 -7.83 2.42
CA TRP A 148 -21.47 -7.17 2.48
C TRP A 148 -20.76 -7.33 3.84
N ALA A 149 -21.52 -7.36 4.95
CA ALA A 149 -20.93 -7.53 6.27
C ALA A 149 -20.35 -8.95 6.43
N ARG A 150 -21.07 -9.98 5.96
CA ARG A 150 -20.56 -11.35 5.92
C ARG A 150 -19.40 -11.52 4.96
N SER A 151 -19.45 -10.86 3.81
CA SER A 151 -18.37 -10.90 2.82
C SER A 151 -17.10 -10.29 3.38
N ALA A 152 -17.19 -9.16 4.09
CA ALA A 152 -16.05 -8.53 4.77
C ALA A 152 -15.50 -9.42 5.90
N GLY A 153 -16.37 -10.06 6.70
CA GLY A 153 -15.93 -11.02 7.71
C GLY A 153 -15.21 -12.22 7.09
N ASN A 154 -15.69 -12.72 5.96
CA ASN A 154 -15.06 -13.84 5.25
C ASN A 154 -13.78 -13.44 4.51
N TYR A 155 -13.58 -12.17 4.21
CA TYR A 155 -12.34 -11.68 3.60
C TYR A 155 -11.14 -12.03 4.47
N HIS A 156 -11.24 -11.79 5.76
CA HIS A 156 -10.19 -12.11 6.73
C HIS A 156 -10.12 -13.62 7.08
N SER A 157 -11.27 -14.29 7.21
CA SER A 157 -11.33 -15.67 7.71
C SER A 157 -11.26 -16.76 6.62
N ASN A 158 -11.38 -16.40 5.34
CA ASN A 158 -11.17 -17.30 4.20
C ASN A 158 -9.70 -17.37 3.75
N THR A 159 -8.80 -16.79 4.51
CA THR A 159 -7.37 -17.12 4.41
C THR A 159 -7.19 -18.43 5.16
N PRO A 160 -6.84 -19.55 4.47
CA PRO A 160 -6.72 -20.87 5.10
C PRO A 160 -5.65 -20.89 6.16
#